data_296457e2b8d1485b7b0d0897b3085999
#
_entry.id   296457e2b8d1485b7b0d0897b3085999
#
_cell.length_a   1.000
_cell.length_b   1.000
_cell.length_c   1.000
_cell.angle_alpha   90.00
_cell.angle_beta   90.00
_cell.angle_gamma   90.00
#
_symmetry.space_group_name_H-M   'P 1'
#
loop_
_entity.id
_entity.type
_entity.pdbx_description
1 polymer ?
#
loop_
_entity_poly.entity_id
_entity_poly.type
_entity_poly.pdbx_seq_one_letter_code
_entity_poly.pdbx_strand_id
1 'polypeptide(L)'
;MDQLRQQLRYAHYSLRTEEAYLHWVRAFIHYHGRRHPGELAQPEVEAFLTWLAHDRQVAAGTHRQALSALLFLYQKVLRLDLPWMGEIGRPRAARHLPVVLSVDEVAQVLAQLDAQQALPTASVPYGLIARLLYGTGMRLLEGLRLRVKDIDFDRRAVVVREGKGYKDRVVMLPATLEAPLHDQLSLAHGLWQQDRQAGLAGVHVPHALARKYPRAASSWTWHWVFPQARTALDPRSGVVQRHHVLEGNFQRAFKLALAQAGIAKPASPHTLRHSFATHLLQAGYDIRTVQELLGHADVSTTMIYTHVLRLGGGAVRSPLDNLAGGTPSVVVPPPPPVQPPPLRYPTAARTTVRTVREPLPCLAAFLPTPSWSAAATTAS
;
A
#
# COMPACT_ATOMS: atom_id res chain seq x y z
N MET A 1 27.24 7.03 5.56
CA MET A 1 26.07 6.17 5.18
C MET A 1 25.16 5.92 6.37
N ASP A 2 25.68 5.73 7.56
CA ASP A 2 24.88 5.45 8.76
C ASP A 2 24.00 6.64 9.17
N GLN A 3 24.49 7.87 9.04
CA GLN A 3 23.67 9.07 9.24
C GLN A 3 22.48 9.13 8.30
N LEU A 4 22.67 8.79 7.00
CA LEU A 4 21.57 8.72 6.04
C LEU A 4 20.53 7.67 6.47
N ARG A 5 20.98 6.49 6.89
CA ARG A 5 20.10 5.42 7.40
C ARG A 5 19.34 5.87 8.65
N GLN A 6 20.01 6.51 9.59
CA GLN A 6 19.39 7.04 10.81
C GLN A 6 18.31 8.09 10.49
N GLN A 7 18.59 9.02 9.58
CA GLN A 7 17.62 10.05 9.19
C GLN A 7 16.42 9.48 8.45
N LEU A 8 16.62 8.48 7.58
CA LEU A 8 15.52 7.77 6.90
C LEU A 8 14.63 7.03 7.89
N ARG A 9 15.22 6.36 8.88
CA ARG A 9 14.50 5.67 9.95
C ARG A 9 13.78 6.64 10.89
N TYR A 10 14.40 7.76 11.23
CA TYR A 10 13.77 8.82 12.00
C TYR A 10 12.55 9.40 11.28
N ALA A 11 12.62 9.56 9.97
CA ALA A 11 11.53 10.02 9.12
C ALA A 11 10.53 8.89 8.75
N HIS A 12 10.62 7.71 9.37
CA HIS A 12 9.74 6.55 9.17
C HIS A 12 9.65 6.03 7.72
N TYR A 13 10.71 6.17 6.94
CA TYR A 13 10.75 5.61 5.60
C TYR A 13 10.77 4.06 5.62
N SER A 14 10.15 3.46 4.60
CA SER A 14 10.15 2.01 4.42
C SER A 14 11.57 1.46 4.20
N LEU A 15 11.80 0.18 4.54
CA LEU A 15 13.08 -0.48 4.25
C LEU A 15 13.46 -0.39 2.77
N ARG A 16 12.51 -0.60 1.88
CA ARG A 16 12.72 -0.49 0.42
C ARG A 16 13.15 0.92 -0.01
N THR A 17 12.59 1.96 0.60
CA THR A 17 13.02 3.35 0.34
C THR A 17 14.40 3.61 0.90
N GLU A 18 14.70 3.07 2.10
CA GLU A 18 16.04 3.13 2.71
C GLU A 18 17.09 2.50 1.78
N GLU A 19 16.84 1.29 1.28
CA GLU A 19 17.73 0.59 0.36
C GLU A 19 17.92 1.35 -0.97
N ALA A 20 16.84 1.86 -1.54
CA ALA A 20 16.90 2.63 -2.78
C ALA A 20 17.68 3.94 -2.62
N TYR A 21 17.48 4.66 -1.52
CA TYR A 21 18.22 5.90 -1.27
C TYR A 21 19.70 5.65 -0.99
N LEU A 22 20.00 4.60 -0.21
CA LEU A 22 21.37 4.16 0.01
C LEU A 22 22.06 3.75 -1.30
N HIS A 23 21.36 3.07 -2.20
CA HIS A 23 21.86 2.71 -3.52
C HIS A 23 22.22 3.95 -4.34
N TRP A 24 21.31 4.93 -4.47
CA TRP A 24 21.55 6.12 -5.27
C TRP A 24 22.65 7.02 -4.69
N VAL A 25 22.71 7.17 -3.39
CA VAL A 25 23.77 7.94 -2.74
C VAL A 25 25.14 7.26 -2.91
N ARG A 26 25.21 5.93 -2.81
CA ARG A 26 26.45 5.19 -3.13
C ARG A 26 26.84 5.36 -4.59
N ALA A 27 25.90 5.23 -5.52
CA ALA A 27 26.16 5.42 -6.94
C ALA A 27 26.72 6.82 -7.24
N PHE A 28 26.15 7.86 -6.61
CA PHE A 28 26.60 9.24 -6.72
C PHE A 28 28.05 9.42 -6.19
N ILE A 29 28.36 8.90 -5.01
CA ILE A 29 29.69 8.95 -4.41
C ILE A 29 30.72 8.20 -5.28
N HIS A 30 30.35 7.04 -5.83
CA HIS A 30 31.21 6.28 -6.73
C HIS A 30 31.48 7.00 -8.05
N TYR A 31 30.46 7.63 -8.64
CA TYR A 31 30.60 8.39 -9.87
C TYR A 31 31.61 9.53 -9.73
N HIS A 32 31.69 10.17 -8.57
CA HIS A 32 32.64 11.25 -8.28
C HIS A 32 33.94 10.77 -7.59
N GLY A 33 34.39 9.53 -7.84
CA GLY A 33 35.67 9.05 -7.35
C GLY A 33 35.75 8.89 -5.83
N ARG A 34 34.63 8.64 -5.16
CA ARG A 34 34.51 8.49 -3.69
C ARG A 34 34.81 9.75 -2.89
N ARG A 35 34.64 10.93 -3.50
CA ARG A 35 34.71 12.20 -2.80
C ARG A 35 33.54 12.31 -1.80
N HIS A 36 33.78 13.07 -0.72
CA HIS A 36 32.72 13.27 0.27
C HIS A 36 31.60 14.15 -0.30
N PRO A 37 30.29 13.77 -0.12
CA PRO A 37 29.19 14.54 -0.71
C PRO A 37 29.11 16.00 -0.27
N GLY A 38 29.64 16.35 0.88
CA GLY A 38 29.73 17.75 1.35
C GLY A 38 30.70 18.62 0.54
N GLU A 39 31.59 18.01 -0.25
CA GLU A 39 32.53 18.69 -1.17
C GLU A 39 31.98 18.80 -2.58
N LEU A 40 30.82 18.20 -2.84
CA LEU A 40 30.17 18.14 -4.13
C LEU A 40 29.01 19.13 -4.15
N ALA A 41 28.95 19.96 -5.19
CA ALA A 41 27.99 21.05 -5.32
C ALA A 41 27.03 20.80 -6.51
N GLN A 42 26.39 21.87 -6.98
CA GLN A 42 25.44 21.82 -8.11
C GLN A 42 26.01 21.14 -9.37
N PRO A 43 27.22 21.51 -9.85
CA PRO A 43 27.72 20.93 -11.10
C PRO A 43 27.86 19.41 -11.02
N GLU A 44 28.27 18.88 -9.87
CA GLU A 44 28.45 17.45 -9.68
C GLU A 44 27.12 16.70 -9.63
N VAL A 45 26.10 17.29 -8.98
CA VAL A 45 24.75 16.69 -8.96
C VAL A 45 24.16 16.68 -10.37
N GLU A 46 24.28 17.78 -11.11
CA GLU A 46 23.80 17.88 -12.49
C GLU A 46 24.55 16.91 -13.41
N ALA A 47 25.86 16.80 -13.30
CA ALA A 47 26.67 15.86 -14.06
C ALA A 47 26.21 14.39 -13.83
N PHE A 48 26.00 14.02 -12.57
CA PHE A 48 25.52 12.68 -12.24
C PHE A 48 24.12 12.40 -12.79
N LEU A 49 23.19 13.34 -12.65
CA LEU A 49 21.83 13.19 -13.16
C LEU A 49 21.79 13.17 -14.69
N THR A 50 22.63 13.98 -15.34
CA THR A 50 22.81 13.97 -16.81
C THR A 50 23.38 12.63 -17.26
N TRP A 51 24.42 12.11 -16.61
CA TRP A 51 24.98 10.79 -16.88
C TRP A 51 23.91 9.68 -16.74
N LEU A 52 23.07 9.72 -15.70
CA LEU A 52 21.96 8.76 -15.56
C LEU A 52 20.98 8.83 -16.72
N ALA A 53 20.67 10.04 -17.20
CA ALA A 53 19.70 10.23 -18.28
C ALA A 53 20.30 9.89 -19.65
N HIS A 54 21.52 10.34 -19.94
CA HIS A 54 22.16 10.24 -21.25
C HIS A 54 22.92 8.91 -21.44
N ASP A 55 23.87 8.61 -20.54
CA ASP A 55 24.76 7.47 -20.71
C ASP A 55 24.11 6.16 -20.22
N ARG A 56 23.39 6.22 -19.09
CA ARG A 56 22.70 5.07 -18.51
C ARG A 56 21.27 4.89 -19.03
N GLN A 57 20.74 5.88 -19.72
CA GLN A 57 19.38 5.89 -20.32
C GLN A 57 18.30 5.38 -19.37
N VAL A 58 18.39 5.77 -18.07
CA VAL A 58 17.43 5.32 -17.07
C VAL A 58 16.04 5.92 -17.30
N ALA A 59 14.99 5.17 -17.00
CA ALA A 59 13.62 5.67 -17.09
C ALA A 59 13.41 6.92 -16.21
N ALA A 60 12.53 7.83 -16.64
CA ALA A 60 12.22 9.07 -15.93
C ALA A 60 11.78 8.86 -14.46
N GLY A 61 11.15 7.72 -14.14
CA GLY A 61 10.83 7.33 -12.77
C GLY A 61 12.06 7.03 -11.93
N THR A 62 13.03 6.34 -12.50
CA THR A 62 14.31 5.99 -11.88
C THR A 62 15.16 7.24 -11.64
N HIS A 63 15.22 8.14 -12.65
CA HIS A 63 15.90 9.43 -12.52
C HIS A 63 15.30 10.27 -11.38
N ARG A 64 13.97 10.37 -11.28
CA ARG A 64 13.30 11.07 -10.17
C ARG A 64 13.59 10.45 -8.81
N GLN A 65 13.73 9.13 -8.73
CA GLN A 65 14.09 8.45 -7.49
C GLN A 65 15.52 8.80 -7.06
N ALA A 66 16.47 8.83 -8.01
CA ALA A 66 17.85 9.27 -7.73
C ALA A 66 17.89 10.71 -7.24
N LEU A 67 17.21 11.63 -7.94
CA LEU A 67 17.10 13.04 -7.52
C LEU A 67 16.50 13.16 -6.11
N SER A 68 15.43 12.41 -5.80
CA SER A 68 14.82 12.44 -4.46
C SER A 68 15.78 11.94 -3.37
N ALA A 69 16.62 10.95 -3.67
CA ALA A 69 17.62 10.45 -2.74
C ALA A 69 18.71 11.48 -2.47
N LEU A 70 19.18 12.20 -3.51
CA LEU A 70 20.17 13.28 -3.36
C LEU A 70 19.58 14.48 -2.63
N LEU A 71 18.33 14.90 -2.95
CA LEU A 71 17.64 15.95 -2.21
C LEU A 71 17.54 15.61 -0.71
N PHE A 72 17.19 14.38 -0.39
CA PHE A 72 17.14 13.93 1.01
C PHE A 72 18.53 13.97 1.67
N LEU A 73 19.57 13.52 0.97
CA LEU A 73 20.94 13.56 1.46
C LEU A 73 21.35 14.99 1.82
N TYR A 74 21.23 15.90 0.88
CA TYR A 74 21.70 17.27 1.06
C TYR A 74 20.86 18.03 2.09
N GLN A 75 19.54 18.01 1.98
CA GLN A 75 18.65 18.79 2.84
C GLN A 75 18.50 18.23 4.25
N LYS A 76 18.40 16.89 4.39
CA LYS A 76 18.06 16.27 5.68
C LYS A 76 19.26 15.71 6.43
N VAL A 77 20.30 15.27 5.72
CA VAL A 77 21.48 14.66 6.34
C VAL A 77 22.61 15.69 6.47
N LEU A 78 22.97 16.36 5.37
CA LEU A 78 24.04 17.35 5.35
C LEU A 78 23.58 18.75 5.79
N ARG A 79 22.25 18.98 5.79
CA ARG A 79 21.62 20.26 6.19
C ARG A 79 22.13 21.44 5.37
N LEU A 80 22.44 21.20 4.10
CA LEU A 80 22.84 22.22 3.15
C LEU A 80 21.59 22.74 2.44
N ASP A 81 21.45 24.07 2.37
CA ASP A 81 20.44 24.71 1.57
C ASP A 81 20.94 24.80 0.13
N LEU A 82 20.15 24.24 -0.79
CA LEU A 82 20.49 24.12 -2.20
C LEU A 82 19.36 24.76 -3.02
N PRO A 83 19.26 26.10 -3.10
CA PRO A 83 18.15 26.78 -3.76
C PRO A 83 18.00 26.37 -5.24
N TRP A 84 19.11 26.05 -5.91
CA TRP A 84 19.16 25.61 -7.30
C TRP A 84 18.57 24.20 -7.54
N MET A 85 18.42 23.35 -6.52
CA MET A 85 17.85 22.00 -6.72
C MET A 85 16.39 22.02 -7.15
N GLY A 86 15.67 23.11 -6.95
CA GLY A 86 14.33 23.30 -7.49
C GLY A 86 14.30 23.47 -9.02
N GLU A 87 15.40 23.98 -9.58
CA GLU A 87 15.56 24.28 -11.00
C GLU A 87 16.07 23.09 -11.83
N ILE A 88 16.52 22.01 -11.16
CA ILE A 88 16.98 20.80 -11.86
C ILE A 88 15.85 20.25 -12.72
N GLY A 89 16.11 20.17 -14.01
CA GLY A 89 15.19 19.63 -15.00
C GLY A 89 14.71 18.20 -14.64
N ARG A 90 13.42 18.05 -14.50
CA ARG A 90 12.81 16.73 -14.28
C ARG A 90 12.42 16.14 -15.62
N PRO A 91 12.94 14.97 -16.01
CA PRO A 91 12.52 14.32 -17.25
C PRO A 91 11.01 14.18 -17.30
N ARG A 92 10.39 14.60 -18.41
CA ARG A 92 8.97 14.40 -18.62
C ARG A 92 8.72 12.89 -18.77
N ALA A 93 7.96 12.31 -17.87
CA ALA A 93 7.50 10.94 -18.04
C ALA A 93 6.35 10.93 -19.06
N ALA A 94 6.49 10.07 -20.09
CA ALA A 94 5.36 9.78 -20.95
C ALA A 94 4.22 9.20 -20.09
N ARG A 95 3.01 9.74 -20.25
CA ARG A 95 1.81 9.18 -19.60
C ARG A 95 1.34 8.01 -20.44
N HIS A 96 1.67 6.79 -20.02
CA HIS A 96 1.12 5.59 -20.62
C HIS A 96 -0.26 5.32 -20.03
N LEU A 97 -1.20 4.95 -20.89
CA LEU A 97 -2.49 4.45 -20.44
C LEU A 97 -2.25 3.15 -19.65
N PRO A 98 -2.92 2.97 -18.50
CA PRO A 98 -2.77 1.75 -17.73
C PRO A 98 -3.31 0.56 -18.53
N VAL A 99 -2.60 -0.55 -18.45
CA VAL A 99 -3.06 -1.82 -19.00
C VAL A 99 -4.28 -2.29 -18.19
N VAL A 100 -5.33 -2.67 -18.90
CA VAL A 100 -6.56 -3.24 -18.33
C VAL A 100 -6.79 -4.62 -18.96
N LEU A 101 -7.06 -5.60 -18.13
CA LEU A 101 -7.52 -6.93 -18.55
C LEU A 101 -9.04 -6.90 -18.73
N SER A 102 -9.56 -7.61 -19.72
CA SER A 102 -11.00 -7.86 -19.82
C SER A 102 -11.48 -8.78 -18.68
N VAL A 103 -12.79 -8.90 -18.51
CA VAL A 103 -13.38 -9.81 -17.52
C VAL A 103 -12.93 -11.24 -17.78
N ASP A 104 -12.92 -11.67 -19.04
CA ASP A 104 -12.52 -13.03 -19.44
C ASP A 104 -11.02 -13.26 -19.20
N GLU A 105 -10.16 -12.28 -19.54
CA GLU A 105 -8.72 -12.36 -19.26
C GLU A 105 -8.45 -12.44 -17.75
N VAL A 106 -9.19 -11.69 -16.93
CA VAL A 106 -9.09 -11.82 -15.46
C VAL A 106 -9.48 -13.22 -15.02
N ALA A 107 -10.61 -13.76 -15.52
CA ALA A 107 -11.06 -15.11 -15.19
C ALA A 107 -10.02 -16.18 -15.57
N GLN A 108 -9.42 -16.06 -16.75
CA GLN A 108 -8.35 -16.97 -17.20
C GLN A 108 -7.12 -16.90 -16.28
N VAL A 109 -6.64 -15.71 -15.92
CA VAL A 109 -5.51 -15.55 -14.99
C VAL A 109 -5.82 -16.17 -13.63
N LEU A 110 -7.02 -15.94 -13.11
CA LEU A 110 -7.46 -16.52 -11.83
C LEU A 110 -7.48 -18.05 -11.88
N ALA A 111 -7.98 -18.64 -12.96
CA ALA A 111 -7.99 -20.09 -13.16
C ALA A 111 -6.56 -20.66 -13.20
N GLN A 112 -5.60 -19.99 -13.86
CA GLN A 112 -4.21 -20.44 -13.88
C GLN A 112 -3.54 -20.34 -12.50
N LEU A 113 -3.86 -19.31 -11.71
CA LEU A 113 -3.35 -19.19 -10.35
C LEU A 113 -3.91 -20.27 -9.42
N ASP A 114 -5.17 -20.71 -9.62
CA ASP A 114 -5.74 -21.85 -8.89
C ASP A 114 -5.07 -23.16 -9.29
N ALA A 115 -4.83 -23.37 -10.59
CA ALA A 115 -4.12 -24.53 -11.08
C ALA A 115 -2.71 -24.65 -10.50
N GLN A 116 -1.99 -23.52 -10.35
CA GLN A 116 -0.70 -23.49 -9.66
C GLN A 116 -0.81 -23.91 -8.18
N GLN A 117 -1.92 -23.56 -7.51
CA GLN A 117 -2.15 -23.91 -6.12
C GLN A 117 -2.46 -25.40 -5.93
N ALA A 118 -3.01 -26.08 -6.93
CA ALA A 118 -3.29 -27.50 -6.89
C ALA A 118 -2.03 -28.38 -6.90
N LEU A 119 -0.85 -27.79 -7.12
CA LEU A 119 0.41 -28.53 -7.08
C LEU A 119 0.80 -28.87 -5.63
N PRO A 120 1.33 -30.09 -5.34
CA PRO A 120 1.66 -30.52 -3.98
C PRO A 120 2.67 -29.62 -3.26
N THR A 121 3.44 -28.85 -4.00
CA THR A 121 4.46 -27.91 -3.47
C THR A 121 3.91 -26.52 -3.17
N ALA A 122 2.66 -26.22 -3.53
CA ALA A 122 2.07 -24.90 -3.39
C ALA A 122 1.54 -24.71 -1.96
N SER A 123 2.19 -23.84 -1.20
CA SER A 123 1.78 -23.48 0.17
C SER A 123 1.07 -22.13 0.26
N VAL A 124 0.94 -21.41 -0.85
CA VAL A 124 0.41 -20.04 -0.87
C VAL A 124 -0.80 -19.94 -1.79
N PRO A 125 -1.95 -19.42 -1.32
CA PRO A 125 -3.20 -19.35 -2.09
C PRO A 125 -3.18 -18.13 -3.06
N TYR A 126 -2.36 -18.19 -4.12
CA TYR A 126 -2.21 -17.10 -5.06
C TYR A 126 -3.52 -16.73 -5.77
N GLY A 127 -4.38 -17.71 -6.08
CA GLY A 127 -5.70 -17.48 -6.66
C GLY A 127 -6.61 -16.67 -5.74
N LEU A 128 -6.66 -17.03 -4.45
CA LEU A 128 -7.43 -16.29 -3.44
C LEU A 128 -6.90 -14.85 -3.26
N ILE A 129 -5.58 -14.68 -3.20
CA ILE A 129 -4.96 -13.35 -3.13
C ILE A 129 -5.35 -12.51 -4.35
N ALA A 130 -5.26 -13.06 -5.56
CA ALA A 130 -5.61 -12.37 -6.79
C ALA A 130 -7.10 -11.96 -6.83
N ARG A 131 -8.01 -12.87 -6.42
CA ARG A 131 -9.43 -12.56 -6.30
C ARG A 131 -9.70 -11.45 -5.30
N LEU A 132 -9.02 -11.47 -4.16
CA LEU A 132 -9.16 -10.43 -3.16
C LEU A 132 -8.69 -9.07 -3.71
N LEU A 133 -7.55 -9.02 -4.40
CA LEU A 133 -7.03 -7.80 -5.01
C LEU A 133 -7.97 -7.26 -6.10
N TYR A 134 -8.48 -8.14 -6.97
CA TYR A 134 -9.42 -7.76 -8.02
C TYR A 134 -10.79 -7.37 -7.46
N GLY A 135 -11.32 -8.12 -6.48
CA GLY A 135 -12.67 -7.87 -5.93
C GLY A 135 -12.77 -6.66 -5.02
N THR A 136 -11.64 -6.16 -4.50
CA THR A 136 -11.60 -5.03 -3.55
C THR A 136 -10.84 -3.81 -4.08
N GLY A 137 -10.09 -3.95 -5.16
CA GLY A 137 -9.24 -2.91 -5.71
C GLY A 137 -8.03 -2.54 -4.80
N MET A 138 -7.69 -3.35 -3.82
CA MET A 138 -6.54 -3.11 -2.94
C MET A 138 -5.21 -3.14 -3.71
N ARG A 139 -4.20 -2.43 -3.19
CA ARG A 139 -2.82 -2.57 -3.65
C ARG A 139 -2.25 -3.91 -3.20
N LEU A 140 -1.29 -4.45 -3.95
CA LEU A 140 -0.69 -5.76 -3.64
C LEU A 140 -0.24 -5.87 -2.18
N LEU A 141 0.55 -4.92 -1.68
CA LEU A 141 1.03 -4.96 -0.30
C LEU A 141 -0.08 -4.71 0.74
N GLU A 142 -1.14 -4.00 0.41
CA GLU A 142 -2.31 -3.86 1.28
C GLU A 142 -2.98 -5.23 1.48
N GLY A 143 -3.20 -5.98 0.40
CA GLY A 143 -3.78 -7.33 0.47
C GLY A 143 -2.86 -8.33 1.17
N LEU A 144 -1.55 -8.35 0.86
CA LEU A 144 -0.60 -9.27 1.48
C LEU A 144 -0.38 -9.00 2.97
N ARG A 145 -0.55 -7.76 3.42
CA ARG A 145 -0.37 -7.32 4.81
C ARG A 145 -1.64 -7.33 5.64
N LEU A 146 -2.73 -7.86 5.10
CA LEU A 146 -3.97 -7.99 5.87
C LEU A 146 -3.74 -8.83 7.12
N ARG A 147 -4.34 -8.36 8.21
CA ARG A 147 -4.36 -9.07 9.48
C ARG A 147 -5.76 -9.64 9.75
N VAL A 148 -5.80 -10.65 10.58
CA VAL A 148 -7.07 -11.31 10.94
C VAL A 148 -8.12 -10.29 11.39
N LYS A 149 -7.74 -9.33 12.23
CA LYS A 149 -8.62 -8.26 12.74
C LYS A 149 -9.11 -7.26 11.70
N ASP A 150 -8.56 -7.29 10.49
CA ASP A 150 -8.92 -6.32 9.45
C ASP A 150 -10.06 -6.84 8.55
N ILE A 151 -10.50 -8.10 8.76
CA ILE A 151 -11.64 -8.69 8.05
C ILE A 151 -12.84 -8.72 8.99
N ASP A 152 -13.93 -8.12 8.55
CA ASP A 152 -15.24 -8.14 9.23
C ASP A 152 -16.22 -8.91 8.36
N PHE A 153 -16.46 -10.18 8.69
CA PHE A 153 -17.35 -11.05 7.95
C PHE A 153 -18.82 -10.65 8.14
N ASP A 154 -19.20 -10.20 9.33
CA ASP A 154 -20.57 -9.81 9.65
C ASP A 154 -21.01 -8.61 8.80
N ARG A 155 -20.12 -7.65 8.63
CA ARG A 155 -20.36 -6.45 7.80
C ARG A 155 -19.92 -6.60 6.36
N ARG A 156 -19.35 -7.74 5.99
CA ARG A 156 -18.71 -7.97 4.67
C ARG A 156 -17.79 -6.85 4.27
N ALA A 157 -16.87 -6.52 5.15
CA ALA A 157 -15.97 -5.40 4.99
C ALA A 157 -14.51 -5.79 5.28
N VAL A 158 -13.59 -5.12 4.62
CA VAL A 158 -12.16 -5.22 4.90
C VAL A 158 -11.62 -3.82 5.21
N VAL A 159 -10.96 -3.69 6.35
CA VAL A 159 -10.29 -2.44 6.76
C VAL A 159 -8.88 -2.43 6.21
N VAL A 160 -8.64 -1.60 5.22
CA VAL A 160 -7.30 -1.38 4.66
C VAL A 160 -6.60 -0.32 5.47
N ARG A 161 -5.57 -0.73 6.21
CA ARG A 161 -4.81 0.17 7.08
C ARG A 161 -3.58 0.72 6.40
N GLU A 162 -3.17 1.92 6.82
CA GLU A 162 -1.93 2.58 6.37
C GLU A 162 -1.83 2.66 4.83
N GLY A 163 -2.94 2.94 4.16
CA GLY A 163 -2.95 3.22 2.74
C GLY A 163 -2.00 4.37 2.38
N LYS A 164 -1.84 4.67 1.09
CA LYS A 164 -1.01 5.79 0.64
C LYS A 164 -1.42 7.09 1.36
N GLY A 165 -0.51 7.67 2.15
CA GLY A 165 -0.77 8.86 2.96
C GLY A 165 -1.32 8.56 4.36
N TYR A 166 -1.13 7.34 4.89
CA TYR A 166 -1.54 6.92 6.25
C TYR A 166 -3.05 7.03 6.52
N LYS A 167 -3.89 6.93 5.47
CA LYS A 167 -5.34 6.95 5.60
C LYS A 167 -5.90 5.53 5.54
N ASP A 168 -6.65 5.16 6.57
CA ASP A 168 -7.44 3.93 6.57
C ASP A 168 -8.66 4.11 5.67
N ARG A 169 -9.09 3.02 5.03
CA ARG A 169 -10.34 2.96 4.28
C ARG A 169 -11.00 1.60 4.47
N VAL A 170 -12.29 1.56 4.27
CA VAL A 170 -13.07 0.32 4.27
C VAL A 170 -13.44 -0.01 2.83
N VAL A 171 -13.24 -1.27 2.43
CA VAL A 171 -13.66 -1.80 1.14
C VAL A 171 -14.59 -2.98 1.35
N MET A 172 -15.45 -3.27 0.36
CA MET A 172 -16.34 -4.41 0.41
C MET A 172 -15.55 -5.73 0.41
N LEU A 173 -16.02 -6.72 1.14
CA LEU A 173 -15.62 -8.13 1.01
C LEU A 173 -16.60 -8.83 0.06
N PRO A 174 -16.14 -9.30 -1.12
CA PRO A 174 -17.01 -10.06 -2.02
C PRO A 174 -17.54 -11.34 -1.34
N ALA A 175 -18.84 -11.59 -1.43
CA ALA A 175 -19.48 -12.74 -0.80
C ALA A 175 -18.85 -14.09 -1.21
N THR A 176 -18.38 -14.18 -2.47
CA THR A 176 -17.71 -15.38 -3.00
C THR A 176 -16.37 -15.69 -2.34
N LEU A 177 -15.78 -14.73 -1.61
CA LEU A 177 -14.51 -14.90 -0.92
C LEU A 177 -14.66 -15.27 0.57
N GLU A 178 -15.88 -15.27 1.10
CA GLU A 178 -16.14 -15.53 2.51
C GLU A 178 -15.67 -16.93 2.92
N ALA A 179 -16.18 -17.98 2.27
CA ALA A 179 -15.77 -19.35 2.56
C ALA A 179 -14.27 -19.61 2.30
N PRO A 180 -13.68 -19.25 1.14
CA PRO A 180 -12.24 -19.42 0.93
C PRO A 180 -11.36 -18.66 1.93
N LEU A 181 -11.81 -17.52 2.46
CA LEU A 181 -11.08 -16.80 3.49
C LEU A 181 -11.18 -17.46 4.85
N HIS A 182 -12.32 -18.08 5.20
CA HIS A 182 -12.43 -18.89 6.41
C HIS A 182 -11.48 -20.09 6.39
N ASP A 183 -11.38 -20.78 5.25
CA ASP A 183 -10.42 -21.88 5.07
C ASP A 183 -8.98 -21.39 5.21
N GLN A 184 -8.67 -20.26 4.59
CA GLN A 184 -7.33 -19.63 4.70
C GLN A 184 -7.02 -19.22 6.13
N LEU A 185 -7.97 -18.66 6.87
CA LEU A 185 -7.80 -18.30 8.27
C LEU A 185 -7.57 -19.53 9.16
N SER A 186 -8.22 -20.65 8.84
CA SER A 186 -8.00 -21.92 9.54
C SER A 186 -6.56 -22.44 9.35
N LEU A 187 -6.03 -22.38 8.11
CA LEU A 187 -4.62 -22.70 7.81
C LEU A 187 -3.66 -21.74 8.54
N ALA A 188 -3.93 -20.45 8.48
CA ALA A 188 -3.11 -19.44 9.15
C ALA A 188 -3.13 -19.61 10.68
N HIS A 189 -4.25 -20.04 11.26
CA HIS A 189 -4.39 -20.34 12.69
C HIS A 189 -3.54 -21.54 13.09
N GLY A 190 -3.51 -22.59 12.27
CA GLY A 190 -2.60 -23.73 12.51
C GLY A 190 -1.14 -23.30 12.55
N LEU A 191 -0.69 -22.45 11.62
CA LEU A 191 0.68 -21.91 11.64
C LEU A 191 0.93 -21.03 12.87
N TRP A 192 -0.05 -20.20 13.25
CA TRP A 192 0.05 -19.40 14.47
C TRP A 192 0.20 -20.25 15.73
N GLN A 193 -0.57 -21.36 15.86
CA GLN A 193 -0.44 -22.29 16.97
C GLN A 193 0.94 -22.93 17.03
N GLN A 194 1.47 -23.41 15.88
CA GLN A 194 2.83 -23.95 15.78
C GLN A 194 3.88 -22.92 16.21
N ASP A 195 3.76 -21.68 15.78
CA ASP A 195 4.66 -20.59 16.19
C ASP A 195 4.60 -20.32 17.68
N ARG A 196 3.41 -20.41 18.30
CA ARG A 196 3.24 -20.24 19.76
C ARG A 196 3.89 -21.38 20.53
N GLN A 197 3.73 -22.64 20.07
CA GLN A 197 4.34 -23.80 20.66
C GLN A 197 5.88 -23.77 20.54
N ALA A 198 6.38 -23.26 19.41
CA ALA A 198 7.81 -23.08 19.18
C ALA A 198 8.43 -21.87 19.92
N GLY A 199 7.65 -21.11 20.69
CA GLY A 199 8.14 -19.95 21.44
C GLY A 199 8.57 -18.76 20.56
N LEU A 200 8.12 -18.68 19.29
CA LEU A 200 8.49 -17.59 18.39
C LEU A 200 7.91 -16.24 18.86
N ALA A 201 8.61 -15.16 18.55
CA ALA A 201 8.25 -13.80 18.96
C ALA A 201 6.91 -13.30 18.40
N GLY A 202 6.34 -14.02 17.43
CA GLY A 202 5.09 -13.66 16.77
C GLY A 202 5.31 -12.95 15.43
N VAL A 203 4.51 -11.93 15.14
CA VAL A 203 4.57 -11.16 13.89
C VAL A 203 5.04 -9.74 14.15
N HIS A 204 5.60 -9.09 13.12
CA HIS A 204 5.99 -7.68 13.23
C HIS A 204 4.77 -6.81 13.57
N VAL A 205 4.94 -5.94 14.56
CA VAL A 205 3.97 -4.90 14.94
C VAL A 205 4.71 -3.55 14.90
N PRO A 206 4.09 -2.45 14.43
CA PRO A 206 4.73 -1.13 14.44
C PRO A 206 5.26 -0.75 15.83
N HIS A 207 6.46 -0.16 15.88
CA HIS A 207 7.22 0.06 17.12
C HIS A 207 6.42 0.75 18.25
N ALA A 208 5.63 1.77 17.93
CA ALA A 208 4.80 2.46 18.92
C ALA A 208 3.73 1.53 19.52
N LEU A 209 3.10 0.71 18.67
CA LEU A 209 2.08 -0.24 19.09
C LEU A 209 2.68 -1.43 19.84
N ALA A 210 3.87 -1.89 19.47
CA ALA A 210 4.57 -2.96 20.20
C ALA A 210 4.85 -2.56 21.65
N ARG A 211 5.21 -1.30 21.91
CA ARG A 211 5.38 -0.77 23.28
C ARG A 211 4.05 -0.62 24.03
N LYS A 212 3.00 -0.12 23.34
CA LYS A 212 1.69 0.06 23.95
C LYS A 212 0.97 -1.27 24.22
N TYR A 213 1.14 -2.24 23.35
CA TYR A 213 0.50 -3.55 23.40
C TYR A 213 1.54 -4.67 23.27
N PRO A 214 2.30 -5.00 24.32
CA PRO A 214 3.40 -5.98 24.24
C PRO A 214 2.98 -7.38 23.75
N ARG A 215 1.73 -7.77 24.00
CA ARG A 215 1.17 -9.06 23.57
C ARG A 215 0.62 -9.06 22.15
N ALA A 216 0.59 -7.92 21.46
CA ALA A 216 0.00 -7.83 20.14
C ALA A 216 0.72 -8.72 19.12
N ALA A 217 2.06 -8.77 19.14
CA ALA A 217 2.85 -9.61 18.23
C ALA A 217 2.48 -11.09 18.29
N SER A 218 2.13 -11.60 19.45
CA SER A 218 1.76 -13.00 19.68
C SER A 218 0.26 -13.27 19.60
N SER A 219 -0.57 -12.24 19.47
CA SER A 219 -2.02 -12.37 19.40
C SER A 219 -2.49 -12.84 18.03
N TRP A 220 -3.47 -13.75 18.00
CA TRP A 220 -4.12 -14.21 16.78
C TRP A 220 -4.68 -13.06 15.93
N THR A 221 -5.32 -12.08 16.55
CA THR A 221 -5.94 -10.95 15.85
C THR A 221 -4.95 -10.11 15.05
N TRP A 222 -3.66 -10.11 15.45
CA TRP A 222 -2.58 -9.42 14.75
C TRP A 222 -1.85 -10.29 13.73
N HIS A 223 -2.14 -11.59 13.68
CA HIS A 223 -1.51 -12.50 12.73
C HIS A 223 -1.89 -12.14 11.28
N TRP A 224 -1.03 -12.57 10.35
CA TRP A 224 -1.27 -12.36 8.92
C TRP A 224 -2.37 -13.28 8.40
N VAL A 225 -3.23 -12.77 7.51
CA VAL A 225 -4.19 -13.60 6.75
C VAL A 225 -3.43 -14.51 5.78
N PHE A 226 -2.37 -13.99 5.17
CA PHE A 226 -1.52 -14.72 4.24
C PHE A 226 -0.08 -14.84 4.79
N PRO A 227 0.16 -15.69 5.80
CA PRO A 227 1.48 -15.91 6.35
C PRO A 227 2.37 -16.69 5.39
N GLN A 228 3.68 -16.48 5.43
CA GLN A 228 4.64 -17.38 4.81
C GLN A 228 4.69 -18.73 5.53
N ALA A 229 4.97 -19.81 4.76
CA ALA A 229 5.17 -21.14 5.33
C ALA A 229 6.43 -21.21 6.23
N ARG A 230 7.47 -20.43 5.89
CA ARG A 230 8.73 -20.40 6.64
C ARG A 230 8.86 -19.08 7.41
N THR A 231 9.48 -19.18 8.59
CA THR A 231 9.91 -18.00 9.35
C THR A 231 11.17 -17.39 8.74
N ALA A 232 11.43 -16.12 9.01
CA ALA A 232 12.60 -15.41 8.52
C ALA A 232 13.15 -14.45 9.58
N LEU A 233 14.43 -14.14 9.48
CA LEU A 233 15.06 -13.12 10.29
C LEU A 233 14.61 -11.73 9.80
N ASP A 234 14.06 -10.93 10.70
CA ASP A 234 13.74 -9.54 10.38
C ASP A 234 15.03 -8.71 10.27
N PRO A 235 15.31 -8.07 9.14
CA PRO A 235 16.58 -7.39 8.91
C PRO A 235 16.78 -6.13 9.78
N ARG A 236 15.72 -5.62 10.42
CA ARG A 236 15.79 -4.45 11.29
C ARG A 236 15.94 -4.81 12.77
N SER A 237 15.16 -5.78 13.22
CA SER A 237 15.16 -6.20 14.62
C SER A 237 16.11 -7.35 14.94
N GLY A 238 16.54 -8.12 13.93
CA GLY A 238 17.29 -9.35 14.13
C GLY A 238 16.50 -10.50 14.76
N VAL A 239 15.17 -10.38 14.86
CA VAL A 239 14.30 -11.37 15.48
C VAL A 239 13.76 -12.32 14.42
N VAL A 240 13.77 -13.61 14.71
CA VAL A 240 13.12 -14.62 13.85
C VAL A 240 11.62 -14.56 14.07
N GLN A 241 10.87 -14.32 13.00
CA GLN A 241 9.42 -14.17 13.05
C GLN A 241 8.76 -14.65 11.75
N ARG A 242 7.43 -14.86 11.81
CA ARG A 242 6.66 -15.18 10.61
C ARG A 242 6.27 -13.89 9.89
N HIS A 243 6.61 -13.83 8.60
CA HIS A 243 6.26 -12.71 7.73
C HIS A 243 5.01 -13.04 6.90
N HIS A 244 4.41 -12.02 6.28
CA HIS A 244 3.40 -12.23 5.24
C HIS A 244 4.05 -12.75 3.94
N VAL A 245 3.26 -13.27 3.02
CA VAL A 245 3.71 -13.66 1.68
C VAL A 245 4.48 -12.50 1.02
N LEU A 246 5.66 -12.80 0.46
CA LEU A 246 6.48 -11.80 -0.21
C LEU A 246 5.87 -11.39 -1.55
N GLU A 247 5.89 -10.08 -1.84
CA GLU A 247 5.37 -9.52 -3.10
C GLU A 247 6.01 -10.15 -4.33
N GLY A 248 7.32 -10.41 -4.30
CA GLY A 248 8.05 -11.02 -5.42
C GLY A 248 7.59 -12.44 -5.75
N ASN A 249 7.11 -13.20 -4.75
CA ASN A 249 6.56 -14.53 -4.99
C ASN A 249 5.23 -14.44 -5.74
N PHE A 250 4.35 -13.56 -5.30
CA PHE A 250 3.08 -13.32 -5.99
C PHE A 250 3.29 -12.76 -7.40
N GLN A 251 4.22 -11.81 -7.58
CA GLN A 251 4.53 -11.25 -8.90
C GLN A 251 5.01 -12.32 -9.88
N ARG A 252 5.85 -13.26 -9.42
CA ARG A 252 6.32 -14.39 -10.25
C ARG A 252 5.19 -15.33 -10.62
N ALA A 253 4.34 -15.71 -9.66
CA ALA A 253 3.18 -16.56 -9.89
C ALA A 253 2.20 -15.89 -10.87
N PHE A 254 1.93 -14.60 -10.71
CA PHE A 254 1.06 -13.82 -11.58
C PHE A 254 1.61 -13.73 -13.01
N LYS A 255 2.92 -13.49 -13.17
CA LYS A 255 3.58 -13.47 -14.49
C LYS A 255 3.49 -14.84 -15.18
N LEU A 256 3.68 -15.92 -14.43
CA LEU A 256 3.51 -17.28 -14.95
C LEU A 256 2.08 -17.55 -15.39
N ALA A 257 1.09 -17.14 -14.59
CA ALA A 257 -0.33 -17.29 -14.91
C ALA A 257 -0.72 -16.53 -16.20
N LEU A 258 -0.20 -15.31 -16.41
CA LEU A 258 -0.40 -14.56 -17.66
C LEU A 258 0.15 -15.32 -18.86
N ALA A 259 1.35 -15.88 -18.76
CA ALA A 259 1.96 -16.66 -19.84
C ALA A 259 1.15 -17.93 -20.13
N GLN A 260 0.71 -18.64 -19.09
CA GLN A 260 -0.12 -19.85 -19.20
C GLN A 260 -1.53 -19.57 -19.78
N ALA A 261 -2.08 -18.39 -19.50
CA ALA A 261 -3.33 -17.92 -20.09
C ALA A 261 -3.18 -17.38 -21.53
N GLY A 262 -1.96 -17.33 -22.08
CA GLY A 262 -1.73 -16.81 -23.44
C GLY A 262 -1.94 -15.29 -23.56
N ILE A 263 -1.93 -14.55 -22.45
CA ILE A 263 -2.20 -13.10 -22.42
C ILE A 263 -0.90 -12.34 -22.71
N ALA A 264 -0.84 -11.70 -23.90
CA ALA A 264 0.32 -10.93 -24.34
C ALA A 264 0.42 -9.51 -23.74
N LYS A 265 -0.64 -9.03 -23.05
CA LYS A 265 -0.65 -7.71 -22.43
C LYS A 265 0.43 -7.60 -21.33
N PRO A 266 1.20 -6.50 -21.24
CA PRO A 266 2.22 -6.31 -20.21
C PRO A 266 1.56 -6.00 -18.85
N ALA A 267 0.84 -7.00 -18.31
CA ALA A 267 0.10 -6.87 -17.07
C ALA A 267 0.97 -7.20 -15.84
N SER A 268 0.64 -6.60 -14.73
CA SER A 268 1.26 -6.80 -13.42
C SER A 268 0.16 -6.98 -12.36
N PRO A 269 0.47 -7.38 -11.12
CA PRO A 269 -0.55 -7.42 -10.07
C PRO A 269 -1.33 -6.12 -9.88
N HIS A 270 -0.72 -4.98 -10.19
CA HIS A 270 -1.39 -3.68 -10.15
C HIS A 270 -2.47 -3.53 -11.22
N THR A 271 -2.35 -4.29 -12.32
CA THR A 271 -3.34 -4.35 -13.39
C THR A 271 -4.69 -4.90 -12.90
N LEU A 272 -4.71 -5.79 -11.90
CA LEU A 272 -5.96 -6.25 -11.28
C LEU A 272 -6.75 -5.08 -10.68
N ARG A 273 -6.06 -4.16 -10.01
CA ARG A 273 -6.68 -2.94 -9.47
C ARG A 273 -7.12 -1.97 -10.58
N HIS A 274 -6.37 -1.86 -11.67
CA HIS A 274 -6.80 -1.06 -12.82
C HIS A 274 -8.05 -1.65 -13.47
N SER A 275 -8.09 -2.98 -13.63
CA SER A 275 -9.25 -3.68 -14.17
C SER A 275 -10.47 -3.56 -13.25
N PHE A 276 -10.30 -3.69 -11.93
CA PHE A 276 -11.37 -3.43 -10.95
C PHE A 276 -11.98 -2.04 -11.13
N ALA A 277 -11.14 -1.00 -11.16
CA ALA A 277 -11.61 0.38 -11.32
C ALA A 277 -12.37 0.59 -12.63
N THR A 278 -11.82 0.07 -13.73
CA THR A 278 -12.40 0.19 -15.07
C THR A 278 -13.73 -0.57 -15.16
N HIS A 279 -13.79 -1.79 -14.64
CA HIS A 279 -15.01 -2.61 -14.69
C HIS A 279 -16.12 -2.04 -13.83
N LEU A 280 -15.82 -1.43 -12.67
CA LEU A 280 -16.84 -0.70 -11.89
C LEU A 280 -17.39 0.50 -12.66
N LEU A 281 -16.52 1.29 -13.29
CA LEU A 281 -16.98 2.42 -14.10
C LEU A 281 -17.80 1.96 -15.31
N GLN A 282 -17.42 0.83 -15.95
CA GLN A 282 -18.21 0.21 -17.05
C GLN A 282 -19.57 -0.30 -16.57
N ALA A 283 -19.65 -0.75 -15.31
CA ALA A 283 -20.89 -1.18 -14.67
C ALA A 283 -21.76 0.01 -14.20
N GLY A 284 -21.34 1.27 -14.47
CA GLY A 284 -22.13 2.47 -14.19
C GLY A 284 -21.92 3.09 -12.81
N TYR A 285 -20.97 2.58 -12.01
CA TYR A 285 -20.62 3.22 -10.74
C TYR A 285 -19.96 4.58 -10.99
N ASP A 286 -20.29 5.56 -10.14
CA ASP A 286 -19.74 6.89 -10.27
C ASP A 286 -18.24 6.95 -9.88
N ILE A 287 -17.52 7.90 -10.45
CA ILE A 287 -16.07 8.03 -10.28
C ILE A 287 -15.65 8.35 -8.84
N ARG A 288 -16.51 9.01 -8.06
CA ARG A 288 -16.23 9.33 -6.66
C ARG A 288 -16.25 8.08 -5.79
N THR A 289 -17.26 7.24 -5.98
CA THR A 289 -17.32 5.92 -5.34
C THR A 289 -16.08 5.09 -5.66
N VAL A 290 -15.67 5.04 -6.93
CA VAL A 290 -14.44 4.32 -7.32
C VAL A 290 -13.19 4.96 -6.72
N GLN A 291 -13.12 6.29 -6.64
CA GLN A 291 -12.03 7.01 -5.99
C GLN A 291 -11.89 6.65 -4.51
N GLU A 292 -13.00 6.61 -3.78
CA GLU A 292 -13.05 6.27 -2.35
C GLU A 292 -12.60 4.83 -2.10
N LEU A 293 -13.14 3.88 -2.85
CA LEU A 293 -12.75 2.46 -2.76
C LEU A 293 -11.25 2.27 -3.02
N LEU A 294 -10.70 2.97 -4.00
CA LEU A 294 -9.28 2.93 -4.30
C LEU A 294 -8.43 3.69 -3.28
N GLY A 295 -8.99 4.62 -2.53
CA GLY A 295 -8.25 5.51 -1.63
C GLY A 295 -7.28 6.42 -2.41
N HIS A 296 -7.77 7.04 -3.51
CA HIS A 296 -7.03 8.06 -4.23
C HIS A 296 -7.28 9.43 -3.60
N ALA A 297 -6.21 10.10 -3.16
CA ALA A 297 -6.31 11.44 -2.58
C ALA A 297 -6.78 12.49 -3.61
N ASP A 298 -6.46 12.25 -4.89
CA ASP A 298 -6.78 13.14 -6.01
C ASP A 298 -7.60 12.38 -7.06
N VAL A 299 -8.72 12.96 -7.47
CA VAL A 299 -9.60 12.46 -8.54
C VAL A 299 -8.85 12.30 -9.85
N SER A 300 -7.88 13.16 -10.15
CA SER A 300 -7.06 13.05 -11.36
C SER A 300 -6.39 11.68 -11.52
N THR A 301 -6.07 11.02 -10.41
CA THR A 301 -5.54 9.64 -10.40
C THR A 301 -6.61 8.62 -10.81
N THR A 302 -7.90 8.89 -10.57
CA THR A 302 -9.01 8.01 -10.97
C THR A 302 -9.47 8.32 -12.39
N MET A 303 -9.33 9.57 -12.82
CA MET A 303 -9.68 10.02 -14.18
C MET A 303 -8.90 9.29 -15.29
N ILE A 304 -7.75 8.70 -14.97
CA ILE A 304 -7.01 7.88 -15.96
C ILE A 304 -7.82 6.67 -16.46
N TYR A 305 -8.78 6.18 -15.70
CA TYR A 305 -9.65 5.05 -16.10
C TYR A 305 -10.78 5.46 -17.01
N THR A 306 -11.15 6.74 -17.06
CA THR A 306 -12.23 7.22 -17.96
C THR A 306 -11.84 7.19 -19.42
N HIS A 307 -10.54 7.16 -19.74
CA HIS A 307 -10.10 6.97 -21.13
C HIS A 307 -10.51 5.62 -21.69
N VAL A 308 -10.51 4.56 -20.87
CA VAL A 308 -10.91 3.21 -21.29
C VAL A 308 -12.42 3.16 -21.57
N LEU A 309 -13.23 3.91 -20.82
CA LEU A 309 -14.66 4.03 -21.07
C LEU A 309 -14.96 4.69 -22.43
N ARG A 310 -14.14 5.66 -22.82
CA ARG A 310 -14.29 6.34 -24.12
C ARG A 310 -13.83 5.47 -25.31
N LEU A 311 -12.93 4.53 -25.08
CA LEU A 311 -12.41 3.61 -26.09
C LEU A 311 -13.25 2.34 -26.28
N GLY A 312 -13.98 1.94 -25.24
CA GLY A 312 -14.96 0.86 -25.32
C GLY A 312 -16.26 1.38 -25.94
N GLY A 313 -16.43 1.23 -27.23
CA GLY A 313 -17.45 1.75 -28.16
C GLY A 313 -18.92 1.76 -27.76
N GLY A 314 -19.26 1.78 -26.47
CA GLY A 314 -20.64 1.86 -26.00
C GLY A 314 -21.21 3.29 -25.85
N ALA A 315 -20.35 4.30 -25.69
CA ALA A 315 -20.79 5.67 -25.42
C ALA A 315 -20.69 6.63 -26.62
N VAL A 316 -19.86 6.32 -27.62
CA VAL A 316 -19.69 7.14 -28.82
C VAL A 316 -19.70 6.24 -30.04
N ARG A 317 -20.75 6.31 -30.85
CA ARG A 317 -20.75 5.70 -32.18
C ARG A 317 -19.83 6.47 -33.09
N SER A 318 -19.07 5.73 -33.91
CA SER A 318 -18.29 6.37 -34.98
C SER A 318 -19.23 7.14 -35.91
N PRO A 319 -18.88 8.38 -36.31
CA PRO A 319 -19.63 9.07 -37.36
C PRO A 319 -19.76 8.23 -38.64
N LEU A 320 -18.79 7.33 -38.89
CA LEU A 320 -18.80 6.40 -40.03
C LEU A 320 -19.92 5.36 -39.91
N ASP A 321 -20.23 4.90 -38.70
CA ASP A 321 -21.31 3.93 -38.49
C ASP A 321 -22.71 4.55 -38.75
N ASN A 322 -22.82 5.88 -38.67
CA ASN A 322 -24.05 6.61 -38.99
C ASN A 322 -24.25 6.80 -40.49
N LEU A 323 -23.18 6.65 -41.29
CA LEU A 323 -23.29 6.73 -42.77
C LEU A 323 -23.81 5.44 -43.39
N ALA A 324 -23.77 4.34 -42.67
CA ALA A 324 -24.18 3.00 -43.15
C ALA A 324 -25.70 2.70 -43.01
N GLY A 325 -26.55 3.70 -42.75
CA GLY A 325 -28.02 3.58 -42.82
C GLY A 325 -28.67 2.64 -41.78
N GLY A 326 -27.98 2.32 -40.67
CA GLY A 326 -28.54 1.51 -39.59
C GLY A 326 -29.52 2.32 -38.72
N THR A 327 -30.77 1.84 -38.66
CA THR A 327 -31.79 2.36 -37.73
C THR A 327 -31.22 2.47 -36.30
N PRO A 328 -31.45 3.58 -35.58
CA PRO A 328 -30.92 3.74 -34.22
C PRO A 328 -31.59 2.73 -33.28
N SER A 329 -30.89 1.69 -32.92
CA SER A 329 -31.25 0.92 -31.72
C SER A 329 -31.05 1.84 -30.53
N VAL A 330 -32.13 2.30 -29.95
CA VAL A 330 -32.12 3.03 -28.68
C VAL A 330 -31.61 2.05 -27.63
N VAL A 331 -30.32 2.16 -27.33
CA VAL A 331 -29.78 1.52 -26.12
C VAL A 331 -30.36 2.31 -24.95
N VAL A 332 -31.44 1.78 -24.38
CA VAL A 332 -31.95 2.25 -23.10
C VAL A 332 -30.83 2.05 -22.10
N PRO A 333 -30.25 3.10 -21.47
CA PRO A 333 -29.26 2.90 -20.42
C PRO A 333 -29.91 2.01 -19.34
N PRO A 334 -29.16 1.07 -18.73
CA PRO A 334 -29.69 0.31 -17.62
C PRO A 334 -30.21 1.29 -16.56
N PRO A 335 -31.34 0.97 -15.90
CA PRO A 335 -31.87 1.85 -14.87
C PRO A 335 -30.77 2.14 -13.85
N PRO A 336 -30.68 3.39 -13.35
CA PRO A 336 -29.68 3.72 -12.34
C PRO A 336 -29.81 2.72 -11.19
N PRO A 337 -28.67 2.23 -10.63
CA PRO A 337 -28.71 1.34 -9.50
C PRO A 337 -29.59 1.95 -8.42
N VAL A 338 -30.56 1.17 -7.95
CA VAL A 338 -31.46 1.58 -6.87
C VAL A 338 -30.54 2.01 -5.71
N GLN A 339 -30.49 3.29 -5.45
CA GLN A 339 -29.75 3.81 -4.32
C GLN A 339 -30.28 3.11 -3.07
N PRO A 340 -29.43 2.45 -2.26
CA PRO A 340 -29.87 1.96 -0.98
C PRO A 340 -30.45 3.16 -0.22
N PRO A 341 -31.58 2.97 0.50
CA PRO A 341 -32.19 4.05 1.24
C PRO A 341 -31.13 4.68 2.15
N PRO A 342 -31.12 6.03 2.29
CA PRO A 342 -30.14 6.71 3.13
C PRO A 342 -30.15 6.05 4.50
N LEU A 343 -28.97 5.61 4.96
CA LEU A 343 -28.76 5.08 6.29
C LEU A 343 -29.31 6.12 7.28
N ARG A 344 -30.51 5.89 7.81
CA ARG A 344 -31.03 6.67 8.93
C ARG A 344 -30.16 6.29 10.12
N TYR A 345 -29.15 7.10 10.42
CA TYR A 345 -28.52 7.06 11.72
C TYR A 345 -29.62 7.33 12.75
N PRO A 346 -29.79 6.51 13.78
CA PRO A 346 -30.71 6.86 14.86
C PRO A 346 -30.23 8.19 15.42
N THR A 347 -31.07 9.19 15.29
CA THR A 347 -30.87 10.49 15.93
C THR A 347 -30.70 10.20 17.40
N ALA A 348 -29.53 10.49 17.95
CA ALA A 348 -29.26 10.32 19.36
C ALA A 348 -30.39 11.02 20.10
N ALA A 349 -31.20 10.25 20.85
CA ALA A 349 -32.18 10.80 21.73
C ALA A 349 -31.47 11.82 22.62
N ARG A 350 -31.90 13.07 22.58
CA ARG A 350 -31.46 14.10 23.51
C ARG A 350 -31.88 13.63 24.90
N THR A 351 -30.97 12.93 25.56
CA THR A 351 -31.06 12.72 26.99
C THR A 351 -30.83 14.08 27.63
N THR A 352 -31.92 14.70 28.06
CA THR A 352 -31.88 15.86 28.94
C THR A 352 -31.16 15.46 30.21
N VAL A 353 -29.87 15.76 30.29
CA VAL A 353 -29.12 15.67 31.55
C VAL A 353 -29.63 16.75 32.44
N ARG A 354 -30.46 16.34 33.43
CA ARG A 354 -30.88 17.15 34.55
C ARG A 354 -29.65 17.42 35.39
N THR A 355 -29.10 18.61 35.29
CA THR A 355 -27.99 19.09 36.13
C THR A 355 -28.45 19.15 37.59
N VAL A 356 -28.11 18.15 38.37
CA VAL A 356 -28.11 18.24 39.82
C VAL A 356 -26.76 18.86 40.20
N ARG A 357 -26.81 20.12 40.63
CA ARG A 357 -25.69 20.79 41.29
C ARG A 357 -25.56 20.24 42.70
N GLU A 358 -24.60 19.38 42.95
CA GLU A 358 -24.07 19.17 44.31
C GLU A 358 -22.71 19.86 44.41
N PRO A 359 -22.43 20.58 45.52
CA PRO A 359 -21.15 21.26 45.69
C PRO A 359 -20.07 20.27 46.13
N LEU A 360 -18.97 20.27 45.41
CA LEU A 360 -17.75 19.54 45.79
C LEU A 360 -17.13 20.20 47.03
N PRO A 361 -16.68 19.41 48.02
CA PRO A 361 -15.91 19.97 49.14
C PRO A 361 -14.48 20.26 48.70
N CYS A 362 -13.98 21.43 49.11
CA CYS A 362 -12.59 21.83 49.08
C CYS A 362 -11.71 20.79 49.78
N LEU A 363 -10.74 20.21 49.03
CA LEU A 363 -9.56 19.60 49.62
C LEU A 363 -8.36 20.40 49.17
N ALA A 364 -7.91 21.27 50.04
CA ALA A 364 -6.61 21.94 49.98
C ALA A 364 -5.54 20.98 50.48
N ALA A 365 -4.36 21.19 49.95
CA ALA A 365 -3.04 20.83 50.46
C ALA A 365 -2.62 19.35 50.38
N PHE A 366 -1.67 19.08 49.50
CA PHE A 366 -0.35 18.55 49.89
C PHE A 366 0.54 18.51 48.65
N LEU A 367 1.39 19.52 48.49
CA LEU A 367 2.59 19.48 47.66
C LEU A 367 3.78 19.19 48.61
N PRO A 368 4.63 18.22 48.31
CA PRO A 368 5.95 18.18 48.95
C PRO A 368 6.96 18.94 48.06
N THR A 369 7.63 19.91 48.67
CA THR A 369 8.79 20.62 48.18
C THR A 369 10.01 19.69 48.06
N PRO A 370 10.85 19.79 47.04
CA PRO A 370 12.13 19.12 47.03
C PRO A 370 13.17 19.95 47.79
N SER A 371 13.74 19.38 48.83
CA SER A 371 14.91 19.89 49.54
C SER A 371 16.20 19.60 48.71
N TRP A 372 16.85 20.65 48.31
CA TRP A 372 18.27 20.61 47.86
C TRP A 372 19.17 20.60 49.09
N SER A 373 19.93 19.54 49.25
CA SER A 373 21.07 19.49 50.17
C SER A 373 22.35 19.41 49.36
N ALA A 374 23.12 20.50 49.36
CA ALA A 374 24.49 20.52 48.94
C ALA A 374 25.37 19.85 50.00
N ALA A 375 26.21 18.91 49.61
CA ALA A 375 27.36 18.45 50.38
C ALA A 375 28.59 18.46 49.49
N ALA A 376 29.41 19.45 49.67
CA ALA A 376 30.82 19.45 49.29
C ALA A 376 31.60 18.65 50.36
N THR A 377 32.55 17.79 49.92
CA THR A 377 33.72 17.41 50.73
C THR A 377 34.75 16.78 49.78
N THR A 378 35.76 17.46 49.46
CA THR A 378 37.22 17.37 49.52
C THR A 378 37.87 15.99 49.73
N ALA A 379 38.86 15.76 48.81
CA ALA A 379 40.22 15.24 48.97
C ALA A 379 40.44 13.81 49.56
N SER A 380 41.03 12.98 48.79
CA SER A 380 42.43 12.51 48.75
C SER A 380 42.65 11.63 47.54
#